data_b98b595bbfd33cf8edf0df751bfa7570
#
_entry.id   b98b595bbfd33cf8edf0df751bfa7570
#
_cell.length_a   1.000
_cell.length_b   1.000
_cell.length_c   1.000
_cell.angle_alpha   90.00
_cell.angle_beta   90.00
_cell.angle_gamma   90.00
#
_symmetry.space_group_name_H-M   'P 1'
#
loop_
_entity.id
_entity.type
_entity.pdbx_description
1 polymer ?
#
loop_
_entity_poly.entity_id
_entity_poly.type
_entity_poly.pdbx_seq_one_letter_code
_entity_poly.pdbx_strand_id
1 'polypeptide(L)'
;MEKVLCVDDDLSLLRLYQEELTEEGYKVILAKDGKEALKKFEKESPHVVVMDIRMPVMDGIETLTAMLGKDRQIPVILNTAYPQYRENFMTWGAEAYVIKSSDLTELKQKIREVLDKRKKPAKL
;
A
#
# COMPACT_ATOMS: atom_id res chain seq x y z
N MET A 1 15.87 -1.89 7.39
CA MET A 1 14.49 -1.62 7.83
C MET A 1 13.59 -1.50 6.61
N GLU A 2 12.56 -2.31 6.55
CA GLU A 2 11.64 -2.29 5.43
C GLU A 2 10.75 -1.05 5.49
N LYS A 3 10.51 -0.45 4.33
CA LYS A 3 9.73 0.79 4.21
C LYS A 3 8.33 0.49 3.69
N VAL A 4 7.32 1.02 4.37
CA VAL A 4 5.91 0.91 3.97
C VAL A 4 5.39 2.31 3.66
N LEU A 5 4.90 2.51 2.45
CA LEU A 5 4.24 3.76 2.07
C LEU A 5 2.73 3.57 2.22
N CYS A 6 2.12 4.34 3.10
CA CYS A 6 0.68 4.32 3.34
C CYS A 6 0.03 5.55 2.71
N VAL A 7 -0.95 5.33 1.84
CA VAL A 7 -1.64 6.39 1.09
C VAL A 7 -3.12 6.38 1.42
N ASP A 8 -3.60 7.44 2.02
CA ASP A 8 -5.00 7.60 2.42
C ASP A 8 -5.28 9.08 2.65
N ASP A 9 -6.46 9.55 2.28
CA ASP A 9 -6.83 10.94 2.52
C ASP A 9 -7.35 11.18 3.95
N ASP A 10 -7.59 10.13 4.71
CA ASP A 10 -7.99 10.22 6.11
C ASP A 10 -6.76 10.30 7.02
N LEU A 11 -6.49 11.48 7.54
CA LEU A 11 -5.30 11.71 8.38
C LEU A 11 -5.32 10.91 9.68
N SER A 12 -6.50 10.63 10.21
CA SER A 12 -6.62 9.81 11.43
C SER A 12 -6.17 8.38 11.16
N LEU A 13 -6.53 7.83 10.00
CA LEU A 13 -6.09 6.49 9.60
C LEU A 13 -4.60 6.46 9.34
N LEU A 14 -4.04 7.50 8.70
CA LEU A 14 -2.60 7.56 8.47
C LEU A 14 -1.82 7.55 9.80
N ARG A 15 -2.30 8.25 10.81
CA ARG A 15 -1.69 8.22 12.14
C ARG A 15 -1.74 6.84 12.76
N LEU A 16 -2.87 6.16 12.61
CA LEU A 16 -3.04 4.80 13.14
C LEU A 16 -2.05 3.85 12.46
N TYR A 17 -1.95 3.91 11.14
CA TYR A 17 -1.00 3.09 10.39
C TYR A 17 0.43 3.37 10.83
N GLN A 18 0.78 4.65 11.00
CA GLN A 18 2.12 5.02 11.43
C GLN A 18 2.47 4.43 12.79
N GLU A 19 1.57 4.57 13.76
CA GLU A 19 1.80 4.03 15.11
C GLU A 19 1.94 2.51 15.09
N GLU A 20 0.96 1.84 14.48
CA GLU A 20 0.90 0.38 14.52
C GLU A 20 1.99 -0.28 13.69
N LEU A 21 2.27 0.24 12.51
CA LEU A 21 3.29 -0.35 11.64
C LEU A 21 4.71 -0.02 12.11
N THR A 22 4.90 1.13 12.74
CA THR A 22 6.19 1.44 13.37
C THR A 22 6.49 0.45 14.50
N GLU A 23 5.49 0.08 15.27
CA GLU A 23 5.64 -0.94 16.32
C GLU A 23 6.04 -2.30 15.74
N GLU A 24 5.61 -2.61 14.52
CA GLU A 24 5.99 -3.85 13.85
C GLU A 24 7.41 -3.81 13.25
N GLY A 25 8.11 -2.67 13.40
CA GLY A 25 9.49 -2.54 12.96
C GLY A 25 9.68 -1.94 11.58
N TYR A 26 8.63 -1.40 10.97
CA TYR A 26 8.74 -0.78 9.64
C TYR A 26 9.09 0.70 9.74
N LYS A 27 9.74 1.21 8.69
CA LYS A 27 9.80 2.65 8.46
C LYS A 27 8.56 3.03 7.67
N VAL A 28 7.70 3.85 8.27
CA VAL A 28 6.40 4.21 7.68
C VAL A 28 6.49 5.58 7.03
N ILE A 29 6.08 5.64 5.77
CA ILE A 29 6.01 6.87 4.99
C ILE A 29 4.54 7.13 4.71
N LEU A 30 4.07 8.35 4.92
CA LEU A 30 2.66 8.71 4.76
C LEU A 30 2.47 9.64 3.58
N ALA A 31 1.39 9.42 2.83
CA ALA A 31 0.96 10.32 1.77
C ALA A 31 -0.56 10.47 1.84
N LYS A 32 -1.04 11.69 1.67
CA LYS A 32 -2.47 12.01 1.82
C LYS A 32 -3.24 11.98 0.50
N ASP A 33 -2.56 11.86 -0.62
CA ASP A 33 -3.17 11.77 -1.94
C ASP A 33 -2.21 11.10 -2.93
N GLY A 34 -2.71 10.87 -4.14
CA GLY A 34 -1.93 10.17 -5.16
C GLY A 34 -0.70 10.93 -5.64
N LYS A 35 -0.79 12.26 -5.73
CA LYS A 35 0.36 13.07 -6.16
C LYS A 35 1.48 13.02 -5.15
N GLU A 36 1.16 13.19 -3.87
CA GLU A 36 2.13 13.10 -2.79
C GLU A 36 2.73 11.70 -2.75
N ALA A 37 1.88 10.68 -2.95
CA ALA A 37 2.33 9.29 -2.97
C ALA A 37 3.39 9.05 -4.05
N LEU A 38 3.17 9.56 -5.26
CA LEU A 38 4.13 9.38 -6.36
C LEU A 38 5.46 10.07 -6.07
N LYS A 39 5.44 11.27 -5.49
CA LYS A 39 6.67 11.96 -5.11
C LYS A 39 7.45 11.18 -4.07
N LYS A 40 6.77 10.68 -3.05
CA LYS A 40 7.42 9.91 -1.98
C LYS A 40 7.85 8.54 -2.45
N PHE A 41 7.10 7.95 -3.37
CA PHE A 41 7.47 6.69 -4.00
C PHE A 41 8.83 6.79 -4.69
N GLU A 42 9.04 7.83 -5.48
CA GLU A 42 10.32 8.05 -6.15
C GLU A 42 11.45 8.36 -5.18
N LYS A 43 11.17 9.20 -4.18
CA LYS A 43 12.19 9.65 -3.23
C LYS A 43 12.61 8.56 -2.26
N GLU A 44 11.65 7.79 -1.75
CA GLU A 44 11.88 6.86 -0.65
C GLU A 44 12.10 5.41 -1.08
N SER A 45 11.70 5.04 -2.28
CA SER A 45 11.77 3.66 -2.78
C SER A 45 11.21 2.65 -1.77
N PRO A 46 9.90 2.71 -1.47
CA PRO A 46 9.32 1.79 -0.48
C PRO A 46 9.34 0.36 -0.95
N HIS A 47 9.28 -0.57 -0.02
CA HIS A 47 9.25 -2.01 -0.30
C HIS A 47 7.83 -2.50 -0.56
N VAL A 48 6.83 -1.81 -0.02
CA VAL A 48 5.42 -2.12 -0.23
C VAL A 48 4.60 -0.84 -0.08
N VAL A 49 3.49 -0.77 -0.81
CA VAL A 49 2.56 0.37 -0.74
C VAL A 49 1.20 -0.13 -0.27
N VAL A 50 0.62 0.57 0.70
CA VAL A 50 -0.75 0.37 1.17
C VAL A 50 -1.56 1.54 0.65
N MET A 51 -2.54 1.28 -0.21
CA MET A 51 -3.21 2.32 -1.01
C MET A 51 -4.72 2.27 -0.85
N ASP A 52 -5.32 3.40 -0.50
CA ASP A 52 -6.78 3.55 -0.59
C ASP A 52 -7.18 3.78 -2.05
N ILE A 53 -8.37 3.35 -2.43
CA ILE A 53 -8.89 3.51 -3.79
C ILE A 53 -9.49 4.90 -3.99
N ARG A 54 -10.42 5.28 -3.12
CA ARG A 54 -11.14 6.55 -3.28
C ARG A 54 -10.42 7.68 -2.57
N MET A 55 -9.82 8.55 -3.36
CA MET A 55 -9.15 9.75 -2.88
C MET A 55 -9.44 10.91 -3.82
N PRO A 56 -9.44 12.15 -3.32
CA PRO A 56 -9.62 13.32 -4.18
C PRO A 56 -8.40 13.52 -5.09
N VAL A 57 -8.59 14.24 -6.19
CA VAL A 57 -7.59 14.65 -7.17
C VAL A 57 -7.09 13.48 -8.02
N MET A 58 -6.54 12.45 -7.42
CA MET A 58 -6.00 11.28 -8.12
C MET A 58 -6.31 10.05 -7.28
N ASP A 59 -7.17 9.17 -7.78
CA ASP A 59 -7.59 8.00 -7.02
C ASP A 59 -6.49 6.93 -6.95
N GLY A 60 -6.75 5.90 -6.12
CA GLY A 60 -5.76 4.85 -5.89
C GLY A 60 -5.47 4.01 -7.12
N ILE A 61 -6.41 3.81 -8.01
CA ILE A 61 -6.19 3.03 -9.24
C ILE A 61 -5.29 3.79 -10.20
N GLU A 62 -5.53 5.08 -10.37
CA GLU A 62 -4.66 5.92 -11.19
C GLU A 62 -3.24 5.96 -10.62
N THR A 63 -3.14 6.10 -9.29
CA THR A 63 -1.85 6.14 -8.59
C THR A 63 -1.12 4.81 -8.74
N LEU A 64 -1.82 3.69 -8.56
CA LEU A 64 -1.27 2.35 -8.72
C LEU A 64 -0.72 2.17 -10.15
N THR A 65 -1.50 2.56 -11.15
CA THR A 65 -1.08 2.46 -12.55
C THR A 65 0.20 3.25 -12.80
N ALA A 66 0.28 4.46 -12.26
CA ALA A 66 1.48 5.29 -12.39
C ALA A 66 2.69 4.68 -11.67
N MET A 67 2.49 4.11 -10.49
CA MET A 67 3.57 3.43 -9.76
C MET A 67 4.10 2.23 -10.52
N LEU A 68 3.21 1.41 -11.07
CA LEU A 68 3.60 0.24 -11.86
C LEU A 68 4.32 0.63 -13.16
N GLY A 69 4.03 1.81 -13.69
CA GLY A 69 4.77 2.35 -14.81
C GLY A 69 6.21 2.70 -14.46
N LYS A 70 6.50 2.99 -13.20
CA LYS A 70 7.84 3.31 -12.71
C LYS A 70 8.58 2.07 -12.19
N ASP A 71 7.87 1.17 -11.54
CA ASP A 71 8.42 -0.08 -11.01
C ASP A 71 7.34 -1.16 -11.15
N ARG A 72 7.51 -2.04 -12.11
CA ARG A 72 6.52 -3.08 -12.44
C ARG A 72 6.40 -4.13 -11.32
N GLN A 73 7.35 -4.19 -10.41
CA GLN A 73 7.40 -5.20 -9.37
C GLN A 73 7.00 -4.70 -8.00
N ILE A 74 6.69 -3.41 -7.85
CA ILE A 74 6.28 -2.88 -6.54
C ILE A 74 4.99 -3.57 -6.07
N PRO A 75 4.99 -4.20 -4.90
CA PRO A 75 3.76 -4.77 -4.38
C PRO A 75 2.88 -3.68 -3.79
N VAL A 76 1.64 -3.62 -4.25
CA VAL A 76 0.64 -2.68 -3.76
C VAL A 76 -0.51 -3.46 -3.15
N ILE A 77 -0.83 -3.14 -1.91
CA ILE A 77 -1.98 -3.68 -1.19
C ILE A 77 -3.06 -2.61 -1.23
N LEU A 78 -4.20 -2.93 -1.83
CA LEU A 78 -5.35 -2.03 -1.80
C LEU A 78 -6.07 -2.21 -0.47
N ASN A 79 -6.22 -1.12 0.27
CA ASN A 79 -6.84 -1.09 1.59
C ASN A 79 -7.98 -0.09 1.54
N THR A 80 -9.21 -0.57 1.46
CA THR A 80 -10.36 0.28 1.15
C THR A 80 -11.59 -0.15 1.92
N ALA A 81 -12.51 0.81 2.12
CA ALA A 81 -13.81 0.53 2.73
C ALA A 81 -14.79 -0.15 1.77
N TYR A 82 -14.43 -0.27 0.49
CA TYR A 82 -15.36 -0.69 -0.56
C TYR A 82 -15.05 -2.11 -1.04
N PRO A 83 -15.92 -3.10 -0.73
CA PRO A 83 -15.68 -4.49 -1.15
C PRO A 83 -15.93 -4.75 -2.64
N GLN A 84 -16.64 -3.86 -3.33
CA GLN A 84 -17.02 -4.08 -4.73
C GLN A 84 -15.85 -4.15 -5.71
N TYR A 85 -14.66 -3.73 -5.31
CA TYR A 85 -13.49 -3.78 -6.17
C TYR A 85 -12.66 -5.07 -6.02
N ARG A 86 -13.06 -5.95 -5.12
CA ARG A 86 -12.28 -7.15 -4.80
C ARG A 86 -12.04 -8.05 -5.99
N GLU A 87 -12.99 -8.15 -6.90
CA GLU A 87 -12.84 -9.01 -8.08
C GLU A 87 -11.88 -8.44 -9.13
N ASN A 88 -11.58 -7.16 -9.03
CA ASN A 88 -10.79 -6.44 -10.04
C ASN A 88 -9.34 -6.18 -9.63
N PHE A 89 -8.97 -6.36 -8.36
CA PHE A 89 -7.68 -5.86 -7.89
C PHE A 89 -6.49 -6.48 -8.59
N MET A 90 -6.56 -7.75 -8.94
CA MET A 90 -5.46 -8.41 -9.64
C MET A 90 -5.31 -7.89 -11.08
N THR A 91 -6.44 -7.59 -11.72
CA THR A 91 -6.45 -7.00 -13.06
C THR A 91 -5.72 -5.66 -13.09
N TRP A 92 -5.81 -4.90 -12.00
CA TRP A 92 -5.12 -3.61 -11.90
C TRP A 92 -3.64 -3.74 -11.50
N GLY A 93 -3.20 -4.95 -11.16
CA GLY A 93 -1.83 -5.21 -10.77
C GLY A 93 -1.53 -5.12 -9.27
N ALA A 94 -2.57 -5.05 -8.43
CA ALA A 94 -2.38 -5.07 -6.98
C ALA A 94 -2.10 -6.49 -6.50
N GLU A 95 -1.30 -6.61 -5.45
CA GLU A 95 -0.92 -7.92 -4.88
C GLU A 95 -1.97 -8.46 -3.92
N ALA A 96 -2.67 -7.56 -3.22
CA ALA A 96 -3.64 -7.97 -2.21
C ALA A 96 -4.72 -6.91 -2.05
N TYR A 97 -5.80 -7.31 -1.40
CA TYR A 97 -6.96 -6.46 -1.16
C TYR A 97 -7.41 -6.66 0.28
N VAL A 98 -7.52 -5.58 1.03
CA VAL A 98 -7.93 -5.61 2.43
C VAL A 98 -9.08 -4.62 2.63
N ILE A 99 -10.12 -5.05 3.32
CA ILE A 99 -11.21 -4.14 3.71
C ILE A 99 -10.79 -3.36 4.96
N LYS A 100 -10.95 -2.05 4.93
CA LYS A 100 -10.58 -1.19 6.05
C LYS A 100 -11.27 -1.61 7.35
N SER A 101 -10.48 -1.62 8.42
CA SER A 101 -10.94 -1.94 9.77
C SER A 101 -10.07 -1.19 10.76
N SER A 102 -10.61 -0.91 11.95
CA SER A 102 -9.82 -0.38 13.05
C SER A 102 -8.88 -1.43 13.63
N ASP A 103 -9.17 -2.71 13.36
CA ASP A 103 -8.25 -3.81 13.68
C ASP A 103 -7.36 -4.04 12.47
N LEU A 104 -6.07 -3.77 12.61
CA LEU A 104 -5.10 -3.86 11.52
C LEU A 104 -4.46 -5.25 11.39
N THR A 105 -4.99 -6.27 12.06
CA THR A 105 -4.41 -7.62 12.02
C THR A 105 -4.29 -8.15 10.60
N GLU A 106 -5.36 -8.07 9.81
CA GLU A 106 -5.33 -8.54 8.42
C GLU A 106 -4.34 -7.74 7.57
N LEU A 107 -4.32 -6.42 7.73
CA LEU A 107 -3.40 -5.57 6.98
C LEU A 107 -1.95 -5.91 7.31
N LYS A 108 -1.63 -6.04 8.60
CA LYS A 108 -0.28 -6.41 9.05
C LYS A 108 0.14 -7.76 8.49
N GLN A 109 -0.77 -8.73 8.49
CA GLN A 109 -0.51 -10.06 7.96
C GLN A 109 -0.22 -10.00 6.46
N LYS A 110 -1.01 -9.24 5.70
CA LYS A 110 -0.80 -9.11 4.25
C LYS A 110 0.51 -8.42 3.92
N ILE A 111 0.87 -7.38 4.67
CA ILE A 111 2.17 -6.71 4.50
C ILE A 111 3.29 -7.73 4.70
N ARG A 112 3.23 -8.51 5.78
CA ARG A 112 4.27 -9.50 6.07
C ARG A 112 4.35 -10.58 5.00
N GLU A 113 3.22 -11.08 4.55
CA GLU A 113 3.17 -12.09 3.49
C GLU A 113 3.80 -11.58 2.19
N VAL A 114 3.44 -10.37 1.80
CA VAL A 114 3.95 -9.75 0.57
C VAL A 114 5.45 -9.52 0.64
N LEU A 115 5.94 -9.00 1.76
CA LEU A 115 7.36 -8.75 1.94
C LEU A 115 8.17 -10.03 2.02
N ASP A 116 7.68 -11.06 2.69
CA ASP A 116 8.35 -12.35 2.80
C ASP A 116 8.42 -13.04 1.43
N LYS A 117 7.37 -12.95 0.65
CA LYS A 117 7.34 -13.51 -0.70
C LYS A 117 8.43 -12.90 -1.59
N ARG A 118 8.66 -11.59 -1.45
CA ARG A 118 9.68 -10.90 -2.25
C ARG A 118 11.09 -11.22 -1.81
N LYS A 119 11.31 -11.63 -0.56
CA LYS A 119 12.62 -12.01 -0.05
C LYS A 119 13.07 -13.39 -0.51
N LYS A 120 12.12 -14.24 -0.93
CA LYS A 120 12.46 -15.60 -1.37
C LYS A 120 13.16 -15.54 -2.72
N PRO A 121 14.28 -16.24 -2.88
CA PRO A 121 14.92 -16.32 -4.19
C PRO A 121 13.99 -17.00 -5.18
N ALA A 122 14.11 -16.61 -6.46
CA ALA A 122 13.34 -17.24 -7.52
C ALA A 122 13.67 -18.74 -7.55
N LYS A 123 12.63 -19.56 -7.68
CA LYS A 123 12.82 -20.99 -7.86
C LYS A 123 13.37 -21.25 -9.26
N LEU A 124 14.42 -21.98 -9.30
CA LEU A 124 15.03 -22.39 -10.57
C LEU A 124 14.35 -23.65 -11.09
#